data_3edd6faede92578b46d869c830f0df49
#
_entry.id   3edd6faede92578b46d869c830f0df49
#
_cell.length_a   1.000
_cell.length_b   1.000
_cell.length_c   1.000
_cell.angle_alpha   90.00
_cell.angle_beta   90.00
_cell.angle_gamma   90.00
#
_symmetry.space_group_name_H-M   'P 1'
#
loop_
_entity.id
_entity.type
_entity.pdbx_description
1 polymer ?
#
loop_
_entity_poly.entity_id
_entity_poly.type
_entity_poly.pdbx_seq_one_letter_code
_entity_poly.pdbx_strand_id
1 'polypeptide(L)'
;MNKKKFDGSISEIMVAYKPDGSLDFEPIRKMVDFQVENHIDGLFMGGLSTQTYLLTQQEKKQVCEELMKAAAGRVPVMMNVMEDSIADAKELVQAYMDMGVDAVCISQPSVFPYTGQALYEFFDELIPENYPTYLYNVPQTGNTMSPSVTARIVNDHPNVLGYKDSTQNIAGLQELMAQVKNPDFRYIAGSDSMTLPMMALGGVGVISAISVPFPKVVLDITDRFFAGDM
;
A
#
# COMPACT_ATOMS: atom_id res chain seq x y z
N MET A 1 13.26 -5.70 17.69
CA MET A 1 12.12 -4.74 17.75
C MET A 1 10.83 -5.53 17.50
N ASN A 2 9.77 -5.34 18.28
CA ASN A 2 8.52 -6.06 18.00
C ASN A 2 7.85 -5.45 16.76
N LYS A 3 7.64 -6.25 15.70
CA LYS A 3 6.91 -5.83 14.51
C LYS A 3 5.47 -5.44 14.88
N LYS A 4 5.00 -4.31 14.38
CA LYS A 4 3.60 -3.90 14.43
C LYS A 4 2.91 -4.34 13.12
N LYS A 5 1.58 -4.19 13.05
CA LYS A 5 0.82 -4.51 11.82
C LYS A 5 1.37 -3.71 10.64
N PHE A 6 1.67 -4.39 9.53
CA PHE A 6 2.31 -3.86 8.32
C PHE A 6 3.78 -3.40 8.49
N ASP A 7 4.50 -3.87 9.50
CA ASP A 7 5.96 -3.79 9.53
C ASP A 7 6.56 -5.04 8.86
N GLY A 8 7.65 -4.89 8.12
CA GLY A 8 8.37 -6.00 7.47
C GLY A 8 8.05 -6.16 5.98
N SER A 9 7.84 -7.39 5.55
CA SER A 9 7.60 -7.74 4.16
C SER A 9 6.11 -7.90 3.89
N ILE A 10 5.57 -7.04 3.03
CA ILE A 10 4.18 -7.06 2.59
C ILE A 10 4.14 -7.47 1.12
N SER A 11 3.40 -8.52 0.79
CA SER A 11 3.31 -9.03 -0.58
C SER A 11 2.24 -8.31 -1.38
N GLU A 12 2.61 -7.78 -2.56
CA GLU A 12 1.66 -7.14 -3.48
C GLU A 12 0.99 -8.20 -4.36
N ILE A 13 -0.18 -8.69 -3.94
CA ILE A 13 -0.94 -9.73 -4.64
C ILE A 13 -1.40 -9.25 -6.01
N MET A 14 -1.28 -10.11 -7.01
CA MET A 14 -1.65 -9.84 -8.40
C MET A 14 -3.00 -10.46 -8.75
N VAL A 15 -3.67 -9.92 -9.77
CA VAL A 15 -4.82 -10.56 -10.40
C VAL A 15 -4.37 -11.55 -11.46
N ALA A 16 -5.24 -12.51 -11.77
CA ALA A 16 -5.08 -13.42 -12.88
C ALA A 16 -6.34 -13.42 -13.75
N TYR A 17 -6.18 -13.73 -15.02
CA TYR A 17 -7.25 -13.74 -16.00
C TYR A 17 -7.37 -15.11 -16.65
N LYS A 18 -8.60 -15.52 -16.94
CA LYS A 18 -8.91 -16.68 -17.78
C LYS A 18 -8.66 -16.34 -19.26
N PRO A 19 -8.62 -17.35 -20.14
CA PRO A 19 -8.44 -17.13 -21.58
C PRO A 19 -9.52 -16.23 -22.23
N ASP A 20 -10.70 -16.14 -21.63
CA ASP A 20 -11.80 -15.29 -22.10
C ASP A 20 -11.71 -13.83 -21.58
N GLY A 21 -10.69 -13.50 -20.80
CA GLY A 21 -10.45 -12.19 -20.22
C GLY A 21 -11.16 -11.93 -18.87
N SER A 22 -11.98 -12.86 -18.38
CA SER A 22 -12.60 -12.74 -17.05
C SER A 22 -11.58 -13.01 -15.94
N LEU A 23 -11.83 -12.47 -14.73
CA LEU A 23 -10.98 -12.71 -13.57
C LEU A 23 -10.96 -14.19 -13.18
N ASP A 24 -9.77 -14.68 -12.84
CA ASP A 24 -9.56 -16.00 -12.24
C ASP A 24 -9.16 -15.84 -10.77
N PHE A 25 -10.04 -16.22 -9.87
CA PHE A 25 -9.81 -16.08 -8.43
C PHE A 25 -9.04 -17.25 -7.81
N GLU A 26 -8.92 -18.39 -8.50
CA GLU A 26 -8.16 -19.55 -7.98
C GLU A 26 -6.68 -19.24 -7.78
N PRO A 27 -5.96 -18.60 -8.73
CA PRO A 27 -4.59 -18.18 -8.52
C PRO A 27 -4.42 -17.17 -7.36
N ILE A 28 -5.39 -16.27 -7.13
CA ILE A 28 -5.35 -15.35 -6.00
C ILE A 28 -5.33 -16.13 -4.68
N ARG A 29 -6.23 -17.11 -4.52
CA ARG A 29 -6.27 -17.95 -3.31
C ARG A 29 -4.97 -18.72 -3.11
N LYS A 30 -4.43 -19.29 -4.17
CA LYS A 30 -3.13 -20.02 -4.12
C LYS A 30 -1.97 -19.11 -3.74
N MET A 31 -1.93 -17.88 -4.28
CA MET A 31 -0.92 -16.88 -3.90
C MET A 31 -1.04 -16.53 -2.42
N VAL A 32 -2.24 -16.27 -1.93
CA VAL A 32 -2.46 -15.96 -0.51
C VAL A 32 -2.01 -17.10 0.38
N ASP A 33 -2.41 -18.35 0.10
CA ASP A 33 -1.99 -19.51 0.87
C ASP A 33 -0.47 -19.65 0.88
N PHE A 34 0.18 -19.51 -0.27
CA PHE A 34 1.63 -19.54 -0.39
C PHE A 34 2.30 -18.43 0.46
N GLN A 35 1.76 -17.22 0.46
CA GLN A 35 2.29 -16.13 1.29
C GLN A 35 2.14 -16.43 2.79
N VAL A 36 0.97 -16.90 3.21
CA VAL A 36 0.69 -17.26 4.60
C VAL A 36 1.60 -18.41 5.08
N GLU A 37 1.78 -19.44 4.27
CA GLU A 37 2.68 -20.57 4.57
C GLU A 37 4.15 -20.13 4.70
N ASN A 38 4.54 -19.05 4.03
CA ASN A 38 5.86 -18.44 4.14
C ASN A 38 5.95 -17.34 5.20
N HIS A 39 4.90 -17.15 6.02
CA HIS A 39 4.88 -16.19 7.13
C HIS A 39 5.06 -14.72 6.72
N ILE A 40 4.49 -14.33 5.57
CA ILE A 40 4.52 -12.92 5.14
C ILE A 40 3.88 -12.01 6.20
N ASP A 41 4.39 -10.79 6.39
CA ASP A 41 3.93 -9.86 7.42
C ASP A 41 2.63 -9.14 7.03
N GLY A 42 2.25 -9.12 5.75
CA GLY A 42 1.01 -8.51 5.26
C GLY A 42 0.77 -8.77 3.79
N LEU A 43 -0.47 -8.50 3.37
CA LEU A 43 -0.87 -8.50 1.96
C LEU A 43 -1.31 -7.09 1.55
N PHE A 44 -0.93 -6.72 0.34
CA PHE A 44 -1.34 -5.49 -0.31
C PHE A 44 -1.92 -5.82 -1.68
N MET A 45 -3.00 -5.14 -2.08
CA MET A 45 -3.59 -5.31 -3.40
C MET A 45 -4.20 -4.00 -3.90
N GLY A 46 -4.34 -3.84 -5.21
CA GLY A 46 -4.88 -2.62 -5.82
C GLY A 46 -3.82 -1.62 -6.27
N GLY A 47 -2.54 -2.01 -6.28
CA GLY A 47 -1.44 -1.20 -6.84
C GLY A 47 -1.22 -1.44 -8.33
N LEU A 48 -0.06 -1.01 -8.83
CA LEU A 48 0.31 -1.18 -10.25
C LEU A 48 0.51 -2.65 -10.63
N SER A 49 1.14 -3.45 -9.78
CA SER A 49 1.36 -4.88 -10.03
C SER A 49 0.05 -5.66 -10.06
N THR A 50 -0.97 -5.19 -9.35
CA THR A 50 -2.34 -5.72 -9.43
C THR A 50 -3.02 -5.39 -10.77
N GLN A 51 -2.43 -4.48 -11.58
CA GLN A 51 -3.03 -3.97 -12.81
C GLN A 51 -4.40 -3.29 -12.57
N THR A 52 -4.52 -2.57 -11.46
CA THR A 52 -5.80 -2.02 -10.98
C THR A 52 -6.50 -1.11 -11.99
N TYR A 53 -5.75 -0.47 -12.90
CA TYR A 53 -6.30 0.36 -13.98
C TYR A 53 -7.06 -0.43 -15.06
N LEU A 54 -6.88 -1.74 -15.13
CA LEU A 54 -7.58 -2.62 -16.06
C LEU A 54 -8.87 -3.18 -15.48
N LEU A 55 -9.11 -2.96 -14.18
CA LEU A 55 -10.26 -3.47 -13.46
C LEU A 55 -11.40 -2.43 -13.41
N THR A 56 -12.60 -2.89 -13.67
CA THR A 56 -13.81 -2.13 -13.36
C THR A 56 -13.99 -1.99 -11.85
N GLN A 57 -14.80 -1.03 -11.41
CA GLN A 57 -15.19 -0.85 -10.01
C GLN A 57 -15.72 -2.15 -9.38
N GLN A 58 -16.57 -2.87 -10.12
CA GLN A 58 -17.13 -4.13 -9.65
C GLN A 58 -16.05 -5.21 -9.48
N GLU A 59 -15.12 -5.32 -10.41
CA GLU A 59 -14.00 -6.27 -10.31
C GLU A 59 -13.06 -5.95 -9.15
N LYS A 60 -12.78 -4.68 -8.88
CA LYS A 60 -12.00 -4.27 -7.70
C LYS A 60 -12.65 -4.73 -6.40
N LYS A 61 -13.97 -4.61 -6.28
CA LYS A 61 -14.73 -5.12 -5.13
C LYS A 61 -14.67 -6.64 -5.03
N GLN A 62 -14.87 -7.35 -6.16
CA GLN A 62 -14.79 -8.82 -6.20
C GLN A 62 -13.39 -9.32 -5.80
N VAL A 63 -12.35 -8.66 -6.28
CA VAL A 63 -10.96 -8.97 -5.93
C VAL A 63 -10.70 -8.79 -4.44
N CYS A 64 -11.19 -7.69 -3.84
CA CYS A 64 -11.11 -7.48 -2.40
C CYS A 64 -11.84 -8.58 -1.62
N GLU A 65 -13.07 -8.89 -2.01
CA GLU A 65 -13.86 -9.94 -1.37
C GLU A 65 -13.15 -11.30 -1.39
N GLU A 66 -12.58 -11.70 -2.53
CA GLU A 66 -11.85 -12.96 -2.66
C GLU A 66 -10.53 -12.95 -1.88
N LEU A 67 -9.82 -11.82 -1.85
CA LEU A 67 -8.62 -11.66 -1.04
C LEU A 67 -8.94 -11.81 0.46
N MET A 68 -9.98 -11.14 0.94
CA MET A 68 -10.41 -11.23 2.35
C MET A 68 -10.85 -12.64 2.74
N LYS A 69 -11.60 -13.33 1.86
CA LYS A 69 -11.97 -14.74 2.05
C LYS A 69 -10.74 -15.64 2.12
N ALA A 70 -9.77 -15.43 1.22
CA ALA A 70 -8.54 -16.23 1.20
C ALA A 70 -7.66 -15.92 2.41
N ALA A 71 -7.49 -14.66 2.80
CA ALA A 71 -6.70 -14.29 3.97
C ALA A 71 -7.30 -14.84 5.27
N ALA A 72 -8.64 -14.84 5.39
CA ALA A 72 -9.39 -15.41 6.53
C ALA A 72 -8.83 -15.01 7.91
N GLY A 73 -8.34 -13.77 8.04
CA GLY A 73 -7.73 -13.25 9.27
C GLY A 73 -6.35 -13.85 9.61
N ARG A 74 -5.77 -14.67 8.74
CA ARG A 74 -4.43 -15.29 8.95
C ARG A 74 -3.28 -14.32 8.81
N VAL A 75 -3.50 -13.22 8.08
CA VAL A 75 -2.50 -12.20 7.75
C VAL A 75 -3.24 -10.86 7.52
N PRO A 76 -2.67 -9.71 7.94
CA PRO A 76 -3.33 -8.41 7.71
C PRO A 76 -3.37 -8.06 6.22
N VAL A 77 -4.49 -7.42 5.83
CA VAL A 77 -4.78 -7.03 4.44
C VAL A 77 -4.91 -5.52 4.32
N MET A 78 -4.20 -4.93 3.37
CA MET A 78 -4.30 -3.53 2.98
C MET A 78 -4.78 -3.45 1.53
N MET A 79 -5.88 -2.74 1.28
CA MET A 79 -6.41 -2.50 -0.07
C MET A 79 -6.12 -1.07 -0.51
N ASN A 80 -5.61 -0.94 -1.73
CA ASN A 80 -5.31 0.37 -2.30
C ASN A 80 -6.45 0.86 -3.20
N VAL A 81 -6.79 2.12 -3.03
CA VAL A 81 -7.70 2.89 -3.88
C VAL A 81 -6.87 3.74 -4.83
N MET A 82 -7.01 3.49 -6.13
CA MET A 82 -6.29 4.19 -7.19
C MET A 82 -7.33 4.58 -8.25
N GLU A 83 -7.95 5.75 -8.02
CA GLU A 83 -9.05 6.30 -8.80
C GLU A 83 -8.83 7.79 -9.05
N ASP A 84 -9.25 8.28 -10.20
CA ASP A 84 -9.22 9.71 -10.54
C ASP A 84 -10.54 10.41 -10.18
N SER A 85 -11.65 9.67 -10.16
CA SER A 85 -12.95 10.16 -9.72
C SER A 85 -13.07 10.08 -8.21
N ILE A 86 -13.31 11.23 -7.55
CA ILE A 86 -13.54 11.29 -6.10
C ILE A 86 -14.75 10.43 -5.70
N ALA A 87 -15.81 10.43 -6.52
CA ALA A 87 -17.00 9.64 -6.23
C ALA A 87 -16.70 8.12 -6.22
N ASP A 88 -15.98 7.65 -7.25
CA ASP A 88 -15.59 6.25 -7.38
C ASP A 88 -14.59 5.85 -6.28
N ALA A 89 -13.65 6.74 -5.94
CA ALA A 89 -12.70 6.53 -4.86
C ALA A 89 -13.42 6.38 -3.50
N LYS A 90 -14.37 7.26 -3.19
CA LYS A 90 -15.18 7.17 -1.96
C LYS A 90 -15.97 5.87 -1.88
N GLU A 91 -16.57 5.45 -3.00
CA GLU A 91 -17.32 4.20 -3.06
C GLU A 91 -16.42 3.00 -2.78
N LEU A 92 -15.18 2.97 -3.33
CA LEU A 92 -14.23 1.91 -3.04
C LEU A 92 -13.71 1.94 -1.61
N VAL A 93 -13.37 3.12 -1.07
CA VAL A 93 -12.96 3.27 0.33
C VAL A 93 -14.03 2.67 1.24
N GLN A 94 -15.30 3.05 1.05
CA GLN A 94 -16.39 2.53 1.85
C GLN A 94 -16.57 1.02 1.69
N ALA A 95 -16.54 0.52 0.45
CA ALA A 95 -16.67 -0.91 0.19
C ALA A 95 -15.56 -1.75 0.85
N TYR A 96 -14.32 -1.28 0.82
CA TYR A 96 -13.20 -1.96 1.47
C TYR A 96 -13.31 -1.94 2.99
N MET A 97 -13.76 -0.82 3.56
CA MET A 97 -14.05 -0.73 5.00
C MET A 97 -15.16 -1.70 5.42
N ASP A 98 -16.24 -1.79 4.66
CA ASP A 98 -17.37 -2.69 4.92
C ASP A 98 -16.96 -4.17 4.82
N MET A 99 -15.99 -4.51 3.97
CA MET A 99 -15.39 -5.85 3.87
C MET A 99 -14.40 -6.14 5.01
N GLY A 100 -14.07 -5.16 5.84
CA GLY A 100 -13.23 -5.33 7.03
C GLY A 100 -11.75 -5.48 6.74
N VAL A 101 -11.22 -4.81 5.71
CA VAL A 101 -9.76 -4.76 5.47
C VAL A 101 -9.04 -4.11 6.68
N ASP A 102 -7.82 -4.50 6.95
CA ASP A 102 -7.08 -3.98 8.11
C ASP A 102 -6.62 -2.52 7.93
N ALA A 103 -6.48 -2.08 6.69
CA ALA A 103 -6.22 -0.70 6.32
C ALA A 103 -6.65 -0.42 4.87
N VAL A 104 -7.03 0.82 4.59
CA VAL A 104 -7.10 1.34 3.23
C VAL A 104 -5.81 2.09 2.90
N CYS A 105 -5.38 2.00 1.65
CA CYS A 105 -4.30 2.81 1.11
C CYS A 105 -4.87 3.67 -0.01
N ILE A 106 -4.45 4.93 -0.12
CA ILE A 106 -4.97 5.86 -1.13
C ILE A 106 -3.80 6.39 -1.94
N SER A 107 -3.86 6.21 -3.25
CA SER A 107 -2.89 6.78 -4.20
C SER A 107 -3.35 8.15 -4.66
N GLN A 108 -2.38 9.00 -5.04
CA GLN A 108 -2.71 10.26 -5.71
C GLN A 108 -3.42 10.00 -7.06
N PRO A 109 -4.24 10.96 -7.52
CA PRO A 109 -4.89 10.88 -8.82
C PRO A 109 -3.85 10.92 -9.96
N SER A 110 -4.24 10.38 -11.12
CA SER A 110 -3.39 10.28 -12.31
C SER A 110 -3.74 11.31 -13.38
N VAL A 111 -3.27 11.11 -14.60
CA VAL A 111 -3.63 11.79 -15.86
C VAL A 111 -3.35 13.29 -15.89
N PHE A 112 -3.95 14.10 -15.01
CA PHE A 112 -3.79 15.56 -15.03
C PHE A 112 -2.79 16.01 -13.96
N PRO A 113 -1.96 17.05 -14.24
CA PRO A 113 -1.09 17.61 -13.22
C PRO A 113 -1.93 18.36 -12.16
N TYR A 114 -1.72 18.03 -10.92
CA TYR A 114 -2.37 18.64 -9.77
C TYR A 114 -1.42 19.58 -9.03
N THR A 115 -1.95 20.71 -8.53
CA THR A 115 -1.21 21.54 -7.57
C THR A 115 -1.14 20.85 -6.22
N GLY A 116 -0.18 21.24 -5.37
CA GLY A 116 -0.10 20.71 -4.01
C GLY A 116 -1.38 20.93 -3.19
N GLN A 117 -2.07 22.06 -3.40
CA GLN A 117 -3.35 22.34 -2.74
C GLN A 117 -4.46 21.39 -3.24
N ALA A 118 -4.55 21.16 -4.55
CA ALA A 118 -5.54 20.23 -5.11
C ALA A 118 -5.29 18.78 -4.69
N LEU A 119 -4.01 18.36 -4.57
CA LEU A 119 -3.69 17.06 -4.00
C LEU A 119 -4.10 16.95 -2.52
N TYR A 120 -3.83 17.99 -1.73
CA TYR A 120 -4.28 18.01 -0.34
C TYR A 120 -5.80 17.86 -0.24
N GLU A 121 -6.56 18.64 -1.01
CA GLU A 121 -8.03 18.61 -1.02
C GLU A 121 -8.58 17.25 -1.49
N PHE A 122 -7.91 16.62 -2.46
CA PHE A 122 -8.26 15.26 -2.91
C PHE A 122 -8.14 14.24 -1.77
N PHE A 123 -7.04 14.26 -1.02
CA PHE A 123 -6.85 13.33 0.09
C PHE A 123 -7.74 13.67 1.30
N ASP A 124 -7.92 14.95 1.62
CA ASP A 124 -8.80 15.42 2.69
C ASP A 124 -10.25 14.94 2.50
N GLU A 125 -10.70 14.91 1.25
CA GLU A 125 -12.03 14.43 0.86
C GLU A 125 -12.18 12.91 0.95
N LEU A 126 -11.07 12.15 0.78
CA LEU A 126 -11.09 10.68 0.67
C LEU A 126 -10.69 9.94 1.93
N ILE A 127 -9.88 10.55 2.80
CA ILE A 127 -9.42 9.89 4.02
C ILE A 127 -10.61 9.68 4.95
N PRO A 128 -10.99 8.42 5.25
CA PRO A 128 -12.14 8.14 6.09
C PRO A 128 -11.84 8.51 7.55
N GLU A 129 -12.84 8.99 8.28
CA GLU A 129 -12.70 9.23 9.72
C GLU A 129 -12.45 7.92 10.48
N ASN A 130 -11.46 7.93 11.39
CA ASN A 130 -11.20 6.85 12.35
C ASN A 130 -10.92 5.47 11.75
N TYR A 131 -10.50 5.37 10.48
CA TYR A 131 -10.10 4.10 9.88
C TYR A 131 -8.60 4.10 9.54
N PRO A 132 -7.88 2.99 9.79
CA PRO A 132 -6.45 2.89 9.46
C PRO A 132 -6.21 3.18 7.98
N THR A 133 -5.49 4.27 7.69
CA THR A 133 -5.25 4.73 6.34
C THR A 133 -3.75 4.84 6.08
N TYR A 134 -3.34 4.49 4.86
CA TYR A 134 -2.00 4.69 4.33
C TYR A 134 -2.06 5.54 3.07
N LEU A 135 -1.01 6.28 2.79
CA LEU A 135 -0.87 7.00 1.53
C LEU A 135 0.09 6.24 0.60
N TYR A 136 -0.10 6.37 -0.70
CA TYR A 136 0.80 5.78 -1.67
C TYR A 136 1.26 6.82 -2.69
N ASN A 137 2.55 7.14 -2.73
CA ASN A 137 3.16 8.02 -3.71
C ASN A 137 3.78 7.18 -4.84
N VAL A 138 3.14 7.19 -5.99
CA VAL A 138 3.45 6.35 -7.14
C VAL A 138 3.69 7.21 -8.39
N PRO A 139 4.94 7.63 -8.66
CA PRO A 139 5.26 8.59 -9.72
C PRO A 139 4.89 8.10 -11.12
N GLN A 140 4.73 6.79 -11.31
CA GLN A 140 4.34 6.19 -12.59
C GLN A 140 2.94 6.62 -13.06
N THR A 141 2.11 7.18 -12.17
CA THR A 141 0.78 7.70 -12.51
C THR A 141 0.80 9.14 -13.07
N GLY A 142 1.97 9.79 -13.09
CA GLY A 142 2.15 11.14 -13.64
C GLY A 142 2.10 12.26 -12.60
N ASN A 143 1.60 12.01 -11.38
CA ASN A 143 1.67 12.94 -10.25
C ASN A 143 2.61 12.41 -9.18
N THR A 144 3.11 13.32 -8.33
CA THR A 144 3.82 12.99 -7.10
C THR A 144 3.41 13.94 -5.99
N MET A 145 3.30 13.43 -4.78
CA MET A 145 3.12 14.28 -3.60
C MET A 145 4.50 14.79 -3.16
N SER A 146 4.63 16.12 -3.03
CA SER A 146 5.83 16.69 -2.42
C SER A 146 5.89 16.36 -0.93
N PRO A 147 7.09 16.36 -0.32
CA PRO A 147 7.25 16.14 1.12
C PRO A 147 6.35 17.03 1.98
N SER A 148 6.22 18.31 1.65
CA SER A 148 5.40 19.28 2.38
C SER A 148 3.90 18.99 2.28
N VAL A 149 3.40 18.58 1.10
CA VAL A 149 1.99 18.20 0.91
C VAL A 149 1.69 16.92 1.69
N THR A 150 2.55 15.91 1.57
CA THR A 150 2.41 14.65 2.31
C THR A 150 2.41 14.89 3.82
N ALA A 151 3.37 15.67 4.33
CA ALA A 151 3.46 15.99 5.76
C ALA A 151 2.22 16.73 6.26
N ARG A 152 1.68 17.67 5.47
CA ARG A 152 0.44 18.37 5.81
C ARG A 152 -0.72 17.40 5.95
N ILE A 153 -0.95 16.52 4.96
CA ILE A 153 -2.01 15.50 4.99
C ILE A 153 -1.87 14.64 6.26
N VAL A 154 -0.68 14.09 6.50
CA VAL A 154 -0.41 13.21 7.64
C VAL A 154 -0.62 13.91 8.98
N ASN A 155 -0.21 15.18 9.10
CA ASN A 155 -0.33 15.93 10.35
C ASN A 155 -1.77 16.34 10.64
N ASP A 156 -2.60 16.53 9.62
CA ASP A 156 -4.01 16.92 9.74
C ASP A 156 -4.94 15.69 9.95
N HIS A 157 -4.48 14.46 9.56
CA HIS A 157 -5.25 13.23 9.67
C HIS A 157 -4.54 12.19 10.56
N PRO A 158 -4.82 12.14 11.87
CA PRO A 158 -4.12 11.25 12.82
C PRO A 158 -4.29 9.75 12.53
N ASN A 159 -5.32 9.36 11.78
CA ASN A 159 -5.58 7.99 11.34
C ASN A 159 -4.81 7.60 10.08
N VAL A 160 -4.05 8.51 9.46
CA VAL A 160 -3.05 8.18 8.44
C VAL A 160 -1.80 7.68 9.16
N LEU A 161 -1.61 6.37 9.11
CA LEU A 161 -0.60 5.65 9.90
C LEU A 161 0.71 5.42 9.17
N GLY A 162 0.73 5.58 7.85
CA GLY A 162 1.93 5.34 7.08
C GLY A 162 1.86 5.77 5.61
N TYR A 163 2.97 5.55 4.94
CA TYR A 163 3.22 6.05 3.59
C TYR A 163 4.06 5.03 2.81
N LYS A 164 3.51 4.53 1.69
CA LYS A 164 4.23 3.73 0.70
C LYS A 164 4.87 4.68 -0.31
N ASP A 165 6.19 4.57 -0.50
CA ASP A 165 6.95 5.43 -1.41
C ASP A 165 7.60 4.66 -2.55
N SER A 166 7.19 4.94 -3.79
CA SER A 166 7.81 4.43 -5.00
C SER A 166 8.62 5.48 -5.76
N THR A 167 8.87 6.66 -5.17
CA THR A 167 9.61 7.75 -5.84
C THR A 167 11.12 7.49 -5.95
N GLN A 168 11.66 6.64 -5.08
CA GLN A 168 13.10 6.39 -4.95
C GLN A 168 13.91 7.66 -4.61
N ASN A 169 13.27 8.69 -4.06
CA ASN A 169 13.87 9.97 -3.70
C ASN A 169 14.22 10.02 -2.22
N ILE A 170 15.43 9.59 -1.87
CA ILE A 170 15.92 9.58 -0.47
C ILE A 170 15.91 10.98 0.15
N ALA A 171 16.31 12.01 -0.59
CA ALA A 171 16.32 13.38 -0.07
C ALA A 171 14.91 13.87 0.26
N GLY A 172 13.94 13.61 -0.62
CA GLY A 172 12.54 13.92 -0.36
C GLY A 172 11.95 13.12 0.81
N LEU A 173 12.36 11.87 0.96
CA LEU A 173 11.96 11.06 2.12
C LEU A 173 12.48 11.65 3.44
N GLN A 174 13.75 12.05 3.49
CA GLN A 174 14.32 12.70 4.68
C GLN A 174 13.63 14.03 5.01
N GLU A 175 13.30 14.81 3.97
CA GLU A 175 12.53 16.05 4.12
C GLU A 175 11.14 15.77 4.69
N LEU A 176 10.45 14.73 4.23
CA LEU A 176 9.16 14.30 4.76
C LEU A 176 9.28 13.88 6.23
N MET A 177 10.26 13.04 6.55
CA MET A 177 10.51 12.56 7.92
C MET A 177 10.74 13.71 8.90
N ALA A 178 11.40 14.80 8.47
CA ALA A 178 11.64 15.97 9.29
C ALA A 178 10.37 16.80 9.57
N GLN A 179 9.30 16.65 8.79
CA GLN A 179 8.07 17.43 8.88
C GLN A 179 6.90 16.67 9.52
N VAL A 180 6.94 15.34 9.51
CA VAL A 180 5.89 14.50 10.13
C VAL A 180 6.05 14.54 11.65
N LYS A 181 4.95 14.87 12.34
CA LYS A 181 4.94 15.02 13.80
C LYS A 181 4.69 13.73 14.56
N ASN A 182 4.05 12.74 13.91
CA ASN A 182 3.76 11.44 14.53
C ASN A 182 5.03 10.57 14.58
N PRO A 183 5.60 10.28 15.75
CA PRO A 183 6.81 9.47 15.86
C PRO A 183 6.60 7.99 15.51
N ASP A 184 5.35 7.53 15.52
CA ASP A 184 4.96 6.17 15.16
C ASP A 184 4.56 6.02 13.68
N PHE A 185 4.73 7.07 12.87
CA PHE A 185 4.39 7.06 11.45
C PHE A 185 5.28 6.09 10.68
N ARG A 186 4.68 5.30 9.77
CA ARG A 186 5.35 4.22 9.07
C ARG A 186 5.75 4.60 7.66
N TYR A 187 7.03 4.51 7.37
CA TYR A 187 7.57 4.68 6.02
C TYR A 187 7.85 3.30 5.42
N ILE A 188 7.21 2.98 4.31
CA ILE A 188 7.26 1.67 3.66
C ILE A 188 7.81 1.84 2.24
N ALA A 189 8.83 1.09 1.89
CA ALA A 189 9.36 1.09 0.53
C ALA A 189 8.32 0.52 -0.46
N GLY A 190 8.06 1.24 -1.54
CA GLY A 190 7.22 0.79 -2.65
C GLY A 190 8.04 0.24 -3.84
N SER A 191 9.36 0.21 -3.69
CA SER A 191 10.31 -0.35 -4.67
C SER A 191 11.29 -1.24 -3.93
N ASP A 192 11.51 -2.46 -4.43
CA ASP A 192 12.38 -3.44 -3.78
C ASP A 192 13.83 -2.94 -3.60
N SER A 193 14.34 -2.14 -4.56
CA SER A 193 15.67 -1.51 -4.48
C SER A 193 15.79 -0.51 -3.34
N MET A 194 14.67 0.00 -2.82
CA MET A 194 14.64 0.96 -1.72
C MET A 194 14.40 0.32 -0.35
N THR A 195 14.23 -0.99 -0.27
CA THR A 195 13.96 -1.69 1.00
C THR A 195 15.00 -1.35 2.06
N LEU A 196 16.25 -1.67 1.81
CA LEU A 196 17.32 -1.43 2.78
C LEU A 196 17.62 0.06 3.02
N PRO A 197 17.72 0.92 2.00
CA PRO A 197 17.86 2.37 2.19
C PRO A 197 16.73 2.98 3.03
N MET A 198 15.48 2.63 2.77
CA MET A 198 14.31 3.10 3.53
C MET A 198 14.39 2.67 4.99
N MET A 199 14.68 1.39 5.25
CA MET A 199 14.79 0.84 6.60
C MET A 199 15.97 1.46 7.38
N ALA A 200 17.10 1.72 6.72
CA ALA A 200 18.24 2.40 7.32
C ALA A 200 17.94 3.84 7.77
N LEU A 201 16.96 4.49 7.15
CA LEU A 201 16.47 5.81 7.54
C LEU A 201 15.37 5.76 8.62
N GLY A 202 14.94 4.59 9.06
CA GLY A 202 13.88 4.42 10.05
C GLY A 202 12.55 3.95 9.47
N GLY A 203 12.53 3.55 8.20
CA GLY A 203 11.38 2.87 7.60
C GLY A 203 11.15 1.48 8.19
N VAL A 204 9.97 0.94 7.98
CA VAL A 204 9.51 -0.27 8.67
C VAL A 204 9.39 -1.51 7.77
N GLY A 205 9.68 -1.39 6.46
CA GLY A 205 9.60 -2.53 5.55
C GLY A 205 9.33 -2.14 4.11
N VAL A 206 8.78 -3.08 3.37
CA VAL A 206 8.52 -2.98 1.92
C VAL A 206 7.19 -3.59 1.54
N ILE A 207 6.48 -2.95 0.61
CA ILE A 207 5.41 -3.57 -0.18
C ILE A 207 6.04 -4.00 -1.50
N SER A 208 6.21 -5.31 -1.67
CA SER A 208 7.07 -5.93 -2.69
C SER A 208 6.27 -6.77 -3.67
N ALA A 209 6.52 -6.57 -4.97
CA ALA A 209 6.07 -7.49 -6.01
C ALA A 209 6.98 -8.72 -6.12
N ILE A 210 8.27 -8.59 -5.81
CA ILE A 210 9.23 -9.72 -5.80
C ILE A 210 8.88 -10.74 -4.71
N SER A 211 8.27 -10.30 -3.61
CA SER A 211 7.82 -11.22 -2.56
C SER A 211 6.76 -12.22 -3.04
N VAL A 212 6.02 -11.93 -4.12
CA VAL A 212 4.99 -12.85 -4.62
C VAL A 212 5.59 -14.20 -5.02
N PRO A 213 6.60 -14.28 -5.90
CA PRO A 213 7.28 -15.54 -6.21
C PRO A 213 8.38 -15.92 -5.20
N PHE A 214 8.95 -14.97 -4.46
CA PHE A 214 10.13 -15.19 -3.61
C PHE A 214 9.95 -14.59 -2.20
N PRO A 215 8.91 -14.96 -1.43
CA PRO A 215 8.64 -14.34 -0.12
C PRO A 215 9.81 -14.47 0.85
N LYS A 216 10.48 -15.62 0.89
CA LYS A 216 11.61 -15.87 1.80
C LYS A 216 12.79 -14.94 1.57
N VAL A 217 13.04 -14.53 0.33
CA VAL A 217 14.15 -13.62 -0.01
C VAL A 217 13.89 -12.23 0.60
N VAL A 218 12.67 -11.72 0.45
CA VAL A 218 12.30 -10.40 0.96
C VAL A 218 12.17 -10.41 2.49
N LEU A 219 11.58 -11.49 3.04
CA LEU A 219 11.52 -11.70 4.49
C LEU A 219 12.90 -11.75 5.12
N ASP A 220 13.86 -12.48 4.53
CA ASP A 220 15.22 -12.57 5.06
C ASP A 220 15.90 -11.18 5.17
N ILE A 221 15.67 -10.31 4.19
CA ILE A 221 16.18 -8.94 4.21
C ILE A 221 15.59 -8.15 5.39
N THR A 222 14.26 -8.15 5.54
CA THR A 222 13.59 -7.37 6.58
C THR A 222 13.84 -7.95 7.97
N ASP A 223 13.82 -9.27 8.12
CA ASP A 223 14.02 -9.94 9.39
C ASP A 223 15.45 -9.75 9.92
N ARG A 224 16.47 -9.90 9.05
CA ARG A 224 17.87 -9.63 9.41
C ARG A 224 18.07 -8.19 9.83
N PHE A 225 17.46 -7.24 9.09
CA PHE A 225 17.54 -5.83 9.46
C PHE A 225 16.97 -5.58 10.86
N PHE A 226 15.78 -6.12 11.18
CA PHE A 226 15.18 -5.98 12.50
C PHE A 226 15.96 -6.70 13.60
N ALA A 227 16.68 -7.76 13.25
CA ALA A 227 17.60 -8.46 14.16
C ALA A 227 18.94 -7.71 14.38
N GLY A 228 19.22 -6.66 13.59
CA GLY A 228 20.48 -5.93 13.61
C GLY A 228 21.63 -6.64 12.86
N ASP A 229 21.29 -7.61 12.03
CA ASP A 229 22.22 -8.32 11.15
C ASP A 229 22.20 -7.67 9.75
N MET A 230 23.21 -6.83 9.44
CA MET A 230 23.34 -6.07 8.19
C MET A 230 24.63 -6.42 7.45
#